data_9d17f7f180b14fe9312de16c31ce3a6e
#
_entry.id   9d17f7f180b14fe9312de16c31ce3a6e
#
_cell.length_a   1.000
_cell.length_b   1.000
_cell.length_c   1.000
_cell.angle_alpha   90.00
_cell.angle_beta   90.00
_cell.angle_gamma   90.00
#
_symmetry.space_group_name_H-M   'P 1'
#
loop_
_entity.id
_entity.type
_entity.pdbx_description
1 polymer ?
#
loop_
_entity_poly.entity_id
_entity_poly.type
_entity_poly.pdbx_seq_one_letter_code
_entity_poly.pdbx_strand_id
1 'polypeptide(L)'
;MPRKFLVVVDDSPEFEAALRFASRRAKSTGGRVVMLRVLPSDSDAHWSGAREEIARQQRQEAEVLLNRLGEEAMARSGAAPVFLIEQGDAQGAIRKVVAADPDIKILVLAAGTGSRGPGPLVSAIIKHGAQIGGRKLPVTIVPGELTEEEIEDLA
;
A
#
# COMPACT_ATOMS: atom_id res chain seq x y z
N MET A 1 4.21 10.94 -18.51
CA MET A 1 3.21 10.28 -17.67
C MET A 1 3.59 10.43 -16.21
N PRO A 2 2.70 10.90 -15.35
CA PRO A 2 3.00 10.98 -13.92
C PRO A 2 3.23 9.56 -13.37
N ARG A 3 4.28 9.43 -12.59
CA ARG A 3 4.57 8.13 -11.95
C ARG A 3 3.64 7.90 -10.77
N LYS A 4 3.28 6.66 -10.56
CA LYS A 4 2.47 6.26 -9.43
C LYS A 4 3.30 5.52 -8.40
N PHE A 5 3.09 5.87 -7.15
CA PHE A 5 3.73 5.25 -5.99
C PHE A 5 2.71 4.35 -5.31
N LEU A 6 2.96 3.05 -5.31
CA LEU A 6 2.06 2.08 -4.70
C LEU A 6 2.38 1.91 -3.22
N VAL A 7 1.37 2.05 -2.39
CA VAL A 7 1.44 1.71 -0.96
C VAL A 7 0.38 0.67 -0.64
N VAL A 8 0.70 -0.24 0.28
CA VAL A 8 -0.25 -1.25 0.76
C VAL A 8 -0.80 -0.79 2.11
N VAL A 9 -2.11 -0.57 2.16
CA VAL A 9 -2.78 -0.11 3.37
C VAL A 9 -3.04 -1.28 4.29
N ASP A 10 -2.31 -1.37 5.39
CA ASP A 10 -2.48 -2.41 6.40
C ASP A 10 -2.70 -1.78 7.78
N ASP A 11 -2.81 -2.61 8.80
CA ASP A 11 -3.06 -2.17 10.17
C ASP A 11 -1.77 -2.03 10.98
N SER A 12 -0.61 -2.06 10.32
CA SER A 12 0.67 -1.94 11.01
C SER A 12 0.91 -0.49 11.50
N PRO A 13 1.60 -0.33 12.62
CA PRO A 13 1.90 1.02 13.12
C PRO A 13 2.85 1.79 12.21
N GLU A 14 3.69 1.11 11.44
CA GLU A 14 4.63 1.73 10.51
C GLU A 14 4.01 2.19 9.20
N PHE A 15 2.77 1.80 8.91
CA PHE A 15 2.11 2.13 7.63
C PHE A 15 2.07 3.63 7.36
N GLU A 16 1.81 4.44 8.38
CA GLU A 16 1.72 5.88 8.19
C GLU A 16 2.99 6.50 7.63
N ALA A 17 4.16 5.97 8.03
CA ALA A 17 5.43 6.43 7.49
C ALA A 17 5.52 6.17 5.98
N ALA A 18 5.08 4.99 5.53
CA ALA A 18 5.04 4.67 4.10
C ALA A 18 4.12 5.62 3.33
N LEU A 19 2.92 5.87 3.85
CA LEU A 19 1.96 6.74 3.20
C LEU A 19 2.46 8.18 3.11
N ARG A 20 3.02 8.70 4.18
CA ARG A 20 3.57 10.06 4.22
C ARG A 20 4.75 10.20 3.27
N PHE A 21 5.66 9.23 3.27
CA PHE A 21 6.80 9.22 2.37
C PHE A 21 6.36 9.19 0.90
N ALA A 22 5.47 8.28 0.55
CA ALA A 22 4.94 8.16 -0.82
C ALA A 22 4.23 9.44 -1.25
N SER A 23 3.42 10.03 -0.38
CA SER A 23 2.70 11.27 -0.67
C SER A 23 3.66 12.45 -0.91
N ARG A 24 4.70 12.56 -0.09
CA ARG A 24 5.71 13.62 -0.26
C ARG A 24 6.52 13.42 -1.53
N ARG A 25 6.88 12.16 -1.85
CA ARG A 25 7.57 11.85 -3.12
C ARG A 25 6.69 12.15 -4.33
N ALA A 26 5.42 11.84 -4.24
CA ALA A 26 4.47 12.17 -5.31
C ALA A 26 4.43 13.68 -5.53
N LYS A 27 4.41 14.48 -4.46
CA LYS A 27 4.47 15.93 -4.56
C LYS A 27 5.75 16.38 -5.26
N SER A 28 6.90 15.86 -4.87
CA SER A 28 8.21 16.24 -5.42
C SER A 28 8.37 15.89 -6.89
N THR A 29 7.68 14.87 -7.38
CA THR A 29 7.83 14.34 -8.73
C THR A 29 6.65 14.64 -9.65
N GLY A 30 5.61 15.30 -9.14
CA GLY A 30 4.37 15.49 -9.88
C GLY A 30 3.60 14.20 -10.09
N GLY A 31 3.83 13.22 -9.23
CA GLY A 31 3.20 11.90 -9.32
C GLY A 31 1.93 11.76 -8.49
N ARG A 32 1.54 10.51 -8.27
CA ARG A 32 0.29 10.17 -7.59
C ARG A 32 0.48 8.92 -6.72
N VAL A 33 -0.24 8.86 -5.61
CA VAL A 33 -0.25 7.69 -4.74
C VAL A 33 -1.35 6.72 -5.17
N VAL A 34 -1.02 5.43 -5.22
CA VAL A 34 -1.99 4.34 -5.38
C VAL A 34 -2.07 3.62 -4.04
N MET A 35 -3.25 3.56 -3.47
CA MET A 35 -3.50 2.95 -2.16
C MET A 35 -4.20 1.62 -2.37
N LEU A 36 -3.54 0.53 -2.04
CA LEU A 36 -4.05 -0.83 -2.19
C LEU A 36 -4.44 -1.39 -0.82
N ARG A 37 -5.71 -1.74 -0.66
CA ARG A 37 -6.19 -2.49 0.51
C ARG A 37 -6.48 -3.92 0.08
N VAL A 38 -5.91 -4.88 0.80
CA VAL A 38 -6.10 -6.30 0.53
C VAL A 38 -7.03 -6.88 1.58
N LEU A 39 -8.12 -7.47 1.13
CA LEU A 39 -9.10 -8.12 2.00
C LEU A 39 -8.84 -9.64 2.04
N PRO A 40 -9.16 -10.30 3.17
CA PRO A 40 -9.03 -11.75 3.25
C PRO A 40 -9.88 -12.46 2.20
N SER A 41 -9.45 -13.63 1.75
CA SER A 41 -10.22 -14.44 0.84
C SER A 41 -11.39 -15.12 1.59
N ASP A 42 -12.46 -15.44 0.85
CA ASP A 42 -13.70 -15.98 1.40
C ASP A 42 -13.64 -17.47 1.76
N SER A 43 -12.48 -18.11 1.63
CA SER A 43 -12.34 -19.56 1.69
C SER A 43 -12.77 -20.21 3.00
N ASP A 44 -12.83 -19.44 4.08
CA ASP A 44 -13.10 -19.97 5.43
C ASP A 44 -14.56 -19.83 5.90
N ALA A 45 -15.43 -19.24 5.08
CA ALA A 45 -16.83 -19.07 5.45
C ALA A 45 -17.66 -20.28 5.03
N HIS A 46 -18.41 -20.86 5.97
CA HIS A 46 -19.20 -22.08 5.74
C HIS A 46 -20.58 -21.81 5.12
N TRP A 47 -21.12 -20.62 5.28
CA TRP A 47 -22.45 -20.28 4.82
C TRP A 47 -22.40 -19.10 3.83
N SER A 48 -23.02 -19.25 2.67
CA SER A 48 -22.99 -18.22 1.62
C SER A 48 -23.58 -16.87 2.07
N GLY A 49 -24.66 -16.89 2.85
CA GLY A 49 -25.26 -15.65 3.35
C GLY A 49 -24.38 -14.91 4.35
N ALA A 50 -23.75 -15.64 5.27
CA ALA A 50 -22.80 -15.07 6.23
C ALA A 50 -21.54 -14.56 5.51
N ARG A 51 -21.08 -15.28 4.50
CA ARG A 51 -19.92 -14.92 3.68
C ARG A 51 -20.15 -13.60 2.95
N GLU A 52 -21.31 -13.46 2.32
CA GLU A 52 -21.67 -12.25 1.57
C GLU A 52 -21.77 -11.04 2.50
N GLU A 53 -22.35 -11.22 3.67
CA GLU A 53 -22.49 -10.15 4.66
C GLU A 53 -21.12 -9.69 5.17
N ILE A 54 -20.25 -10.63 5.52
CA ILE A 54 -18.89 -10.34 6.00
C ILE A 54 -18.09 -9.64 4.89
N ALA A 55 -18.16 -10.13 3.66
CA ALA A 55 -17.45 -9.54 2.54
C ALA A 55 -17.91 -8.10 2.28
N ARG A 56 -19.21 -7.85 2.32
CA ARG A 56 -19.77 -6.51 2.13
C ARG A 56 -19.32 -5.57 3.24
N GLN A 57 -19.33 -6.02 4.48
CA GLN A 57 -18.89 -5.22 5.63
C GLN A 57 -17.40 -4.88 5.53
N GLN A 58 -16.56 -5.86 5.20
CA GLN A 58 -15.12 -5.65 5.03
C GLN A 58 -14.83 -4.65 3.92
N ARG A 59 -15.56 -4.75 2.80
CA ARG A 59 -15.39 -3.82 1.69
C ARG A 59 -15.82 -2.40 2.06
N GLN A 60 -16.93 -2.28 2.79
CA GLN A 60 -17.40 -0.98 3.24
C GLN A 60 -16.42 -0.32 4.22
N GLU A 61 -15.88 -1.09 5.14
CA GLU A 61 -14.86 -0.61 6.08
C GLU A 61 -13.59 -0.18 5.34
N ALA A 62 -13.19 -0.93 4.31
CA ALA A 62 -12.05 -0.60 3.47
C ALA A 62 -12.26 0.71 2.72
N GLU A 63 -13.45 0.93 2.16
CA GLU A 63 -13.78 2.17 1.45
C GLU A 63 -13.74 3.38 2.38
N VAL A 64 -14.28 3.25 3.60
CA VAL A 64 -14.23 4.32 4.60
C VAL A 64 -12.78 4.65 4.98
N LEU A 65 -11.98 3.62 5.23
CA LEU A 65 -10.56 3.78 5.56
C LEU A 65 -9.79 4.47 4.42
N LEU A 66 -9.97 4.00 3.18
CA LEU A 66 -9.30 4.57 2.03
C LEU A 66 -9.70 6.02 1.79
N ASN A 67 -10.97 6.36 1.97
CA ASN A 67 -11.41 7.75 1.83
C ASN A 67 -10.75 8.66 2.87
N ARG A 68 -10.66 8.23 4.11
CA ARG A 68 -10.01 9.00 5.17
C ARG A 68 -8.52 9.19 4.90
N LEU A 69 -7.83 8.11 4.56
CA LEU A 69 -6.39 8.17 4.24
C LEU A 69 -6.13 8.91 2.93
N GLY A 70 -7.07 8.82 1.99
CA GLY A 70 -6.99 9.51 0.71
C GLY A 70 -7.06 11.03 0.84
N GLU A 71 -7.83 11.55 1.78
CA GLU A 71 -7.86 12.98 2.07
C GLU A 71 -6.48 13.45 2.55
N GLU A 72 -5.85 12.70 3.44
CA GLU A 72 -4.50 12.99 3.92
C GLU A 72 -3.48 12.93 2.77
N ALA A 73 -3.54 11.89 1.96
CA ALA A 73 -2.63 11.73 0.82
C ALA A 73 -2.80 12.86 -0.20
N MET A 74 -4.03 13.27 -0.47
CA MET A 74 -4.30 14.37 -1.38
C MET A 74 -3.75 15.70 -0.85
N ALA A 75 -3.94 15.96 0.44
CA ALA A 75 -3.43 17.18 1.08
C ALA A 75 -1.89 17.24 1.02
N ARG A 76 -1.21 16.11 1.18
CA ARG A 76 0.24 16.04 1.17
C ARG A 76 0.85 16.01 -0.23
N SER A 77 0.21 15.34 -1.18
CA SER A 77 0.76 15.15 -2.54
C SER A 77 0.30 16.21 -3.54
N GLY A 78 -0.83 16.83 -3.27
CA GLY A 78 -1.45 17.78 -4.21
C GLY A 78 -2.21 17.10 -5.36
N ALA A 79 -2.35 15.77 -5.32
CA ALA A 79 -3.04 15.02 -6.37
C ALA A 79 -3.99 13.99 -5.75
N ALA A 80 -5.13 13.76 -6.40
CA ALA A 80 -6.08 12.75 -5.93
C ALA A 80 -5.46 11.36 -6.02
N PRO A 81 -5.47 10.58 -4.93
CA PRO A 81 -4.95 9.21 -4.96
C PRO A 81 -5.88 8.27 -5.73
N VAL A 82 -5.32 7.14 -6.14
CA VAL A 82 -6.09 6.03 -6.72
C VAL A 82 -6.33 5.01 -5.62
N PHE A 83 -7.57 4.51 -5.53
CA PHE A 83 -7.94 3.49 -4.55
C PHE A 83 -8.14 2.15 -5.23
N LEU A 84 -7.53 1.10 -4.69
CA LEU A 84 -7.69 -0.27 -5.17
C LEU A 84 -7.99 -1.18 -4.00
N ILE A 85 -8.97 -2.06 -4.19
CA ILE A 85 -9.33 -3.09 -3.21
C ILE A 85 -9.23 -4.44 -3.92
N GLU A 86 -8.43 -5.35 -3.37
CA GLU A 86 -8.24 -6.69 -3.90
C GLU A 86 -8.49 -7.72 -2.79
N GLN A 87 -8.77 -8.95 -3.17
CA GLN A 87 -8.93 -10.05 -2.22
C GLN A 87 -7.78 -11.04 -2.37
N GLY A 88 -7.42 -11.70 -1.28
CA GLY A 88 -6.40 -12.73 -1.24
C GLY A 88 -5.22 -12.36 -0.39
N ASP A 89 -4.02 -12.75 -0.82
CA ASP A 89 -2.79 -12.40 -0.13
C ASP A 89 -2.18 -11.11 -0.70
N ALA A 90 -1.42 -10.43 0.14
CA ALA A 90 -0.84 -9.13 -0.23
C ALA A 90 0.13 -9.25 -1.42
N GLN A 91 0.97 -10.27 -1.44
CA GLN A 91 1.95 -10.44 -2.53
C GLN A 91 1.26 -10.67 -3.87
N GLY A 92 0.24 -11.52 -3.90
CA GLY A 92 -0.55 -11.77 -5.11
C GLY A 92 -1.28 -10.53 -5.59
N ALA A 93 -1.86 -9.77 -4.67
CA ALA A 93 -2.55 -8.52 -4.99
C ALA A 93 -1.59 -7.47 -5.56
N ILE A 94 -0.41 -7.33 -4.98
CA ILE A 94 0.62 -6.41 -5.48
C ILE A 94 1.03 -6.81 -6.91
N ARG A 95 1.30 -8.08 -7.16
CA ARG A 95 1.66 -8.55 -8.51
C ARG A 95 0.58 -8.25 -9.53
N LYS A 96 -0.68 -8.50 -9.18
CA LYS A 96 -1.82 -8.24 -10.05
C LYS A 96 -1.95 -6.76 -10.40
N VAL A 97 -1.88 -5.90 -9.41
CA VAL A 97 -2.04 -4.46 -9.56
C VAL A 97 -0.88 -3.86 -10.38
N VAL A 98 0.34 -4.30 -10.10
CA VAL A 98 1.53 -3.83 -10.83
C VAL A 98 1.49 -4.28 -12.29
N ALA A 99 1.08 -5.52 -12.55
CA ALA A 99 0.95 -6.03 -13.92
C ALA A 99 -0.12 -5.26 -14.72
N ALA A 100 -1.19 -4.82 -14.06
CA ALA A 100 -2.29 -4.13 -14.71
C ALA A 100 -2.03 -2.64 -15.00
N ASP A 101 -1.10 -2.01 -14.27
CA ASP A 101 -0.86 -0.57 -14.41
C ASP A 101 0.63 -0.28 -14.59
N PRO A 102 1.08 -0.04 -15.83
CA PRO A 102 2.49 0.25 -16.10
C PRO A 102 2.96 1.60 -15.56
N ASP A 103 2.07 2.49 -15.14
CA ASP A 103 2.42 3.77 -14.54
C ASP A 103 2.84 3.63 -13.07
N ILE A 104 2.57 2.50 -12.44
CA ILE A 104 3.13 2.19 -11.12
C ILE A 104 4.62 1.95 -11.30
N LYS A 105 5.43 2.86 -10.77
CA LYS A 105 6.88 2.87 -10.98
C LYS A 105 7.68 2.50 -9.73
N ILE A 106 7.07 2.60 -8.56
CA ILE A 106 7.75 2.37 -7.28
C ILE A 106 6.74 1.77 -6.30
N LEU A 107 7.19 0.74 -5.57
CA LEU A 107 6.47 0.22 -4.41
C LEU A 107 7.11 0.84 -3.16
N VAL A 108 6.32 1.43 -2.29
CA VAL A 108 6.79 2.01 -1.03
C VAL A 108 6.27 1.18 0.13
N LEU A 109 7.18 0.65 0.92
CA LEU A 109 6.88 -0.15 2.11
C LEU A 109 7.53 0.51 3.31
N ALA A 110 6.95 0.31 4.49
CA ALA A 110 7.59 0.70 5.74
C ALA A 110 8.09 -0.54 6.48
N ALA A 111 9.28 -0.43 7.04
CA ALA A 111 9.86 -1.49 7.85
C ALA A 111 9.48 -1.27 9.31
N GLY A 112 8.93 -2.31 9.93
CA GLY A 112 8.69 -2.30 11.37
C GLY A 112 9.99 -2.35 12.15
N THR A 113 9.96 -1.84 13.36
CA THR A 113 11.08 -1.89 14.28
C THR A 113 10.69 -2.68 15.52
N GLY A 114 11.65 -3.36 16.13
CA GLY A 114 11.42 -4.14 17.33
C GLY A 114 11.45 -5.65 17.08
N SER A 115 10.92 -6.40 18.05
CA SER A 115 11.06 -7.86 18.12
C SER A 115 10.33 -8.61 17.01
N ARG A 116 9.35 -8.00 16.35
CA ARG A 116 8.61 -8.63 15.26
C ARG A 116 9.33 -8.57 13.91
N GLY A 117 10.44 -7.83 13.84
CA GLY A 117 11.19 -7.64 12.60
C GLY A 117 10.53 -6.66 11.64
N PRO A 118 11.02 -6.61 10.40
CA PRO A 118 10.62 -5.56 9.45
C PRO A 118 9.21 -5.72 8.87
N GLY A 119 8.55 -6.85 9.11
CA GLY A 119 7.22 -7.11 8.57
C GLY A 119 7.22 -8.11 7.42
N PRO A 120 6.05 -8.73 7.13
CA PRO A 120 5.98 -9.83 6.16
C PRO A 120 6.27 -9.41 4.72
N LEU A 121 5.85 -8.22 4.29
CA LEU A 121 6.09 -7.76 2.93
C LEU A 121 7.55 -7.41 2.71
N VAL A 122 8.17 -6.69 3.65
CA VAL A 122 9.60 -6.37 3.57
C VAL A 122 10.42 -7.65 3.57
N SER A 123 10.11 -8.59 4.45
CA SER A 123 10.79 -9.89 4.53
C SER A 123 10.66 -10.66 3.22
N ALA A 124 9.49 -10.68 2.61
CA ALA A 124 9.26 -11.35 1.34
C ALA A 124 10.06 -10.74 0.20
N ILE A 125 10.13 -9.42 0.12
CA ILE A 125 10.92 -8.72 -0.90
C ILE A 125 12.41 -9.04 -0.76
N ILE A 126 12.93 -9.01 0.46
CA ILE A 126 14.32 -9.34 0.73
C ILE A 126 14.62 -10.80 0.32
N LYS A 127 13.70 -11.71 0.63
CA LYS A 127 13.88 -13.14 0.37
C LYS A 127 13.72 -13.51 -1.11
N HIS A 128 12.76 -12.93 -1.81
CA HIS A 128 12.36 -13.33 -3.16
C HIS A 128 12.74 -12.33 -4.25
N GLY A 129 13.28 -11.17 -3.88
CA GLY A 129 13.67 -10.14 -4.84
C GLY A 129 12.53 -9.24 -5.26
N ALA A 130 12.85 -8.29 -6.13
CA ALA A 130 11.97 -7.19 -6.52
C ALA A 130 11.37 -7.34 -7.92
N GLN A 131 11.27 -8.55 -8.45
CA GLN A 131 10.52 -8.79 -9.67
C GLN A 131 9.04 -8.95 -9.35
N ILE A 132 8.26 -7.95 -9.67
CA ILE A 132 6.85 -7.87 -9.29
C ILE A 132 6.03 -7.61 -10.56
N GLY A 133 5.00 -8.45 -10.77
CA GLY A 133 4.11 -8.29 -11.92
C GLY A 133 4.79 -8.46 -13.28
N GLY A 134 5.84 -9.29 -13.35
CA GLY A 134 6.56 -9.58 -14.60
C GLY A 134 7.57 -8.50 -14.99
N ARG A 135 7.83 -7.53 -14.14
CA ARG A 135 8.80 -6.45 -14.43
C ARG A 135 9.63 -6.11 -13.20
N LYS A 136 10.75 -5.46 -13.45
CA LYS A 136 11.63 -4.98 -12.39
C LYS A 136 11.05 -3.70 -11.81
N LEU A 137 10.58 -3.75 -10.58
CA LEU A 137 9.96 -2.61 -9.91
C LEU A 137 10.84 -2.16 -8.75
N PRO A 138 11.29 -0.90 -8.74
CA PRO A 138 12.00 -0.38 -7.57
C PRO A 138 11.13 -0.42 -6.33
N VAL A 139 11.73 -0.78 -5.21
CA VAL A 139 11.06 -0.81 -3.91
C VAL A 139 11.79 0.12 -2.97
N THR A 140 11.07 1.07 -2.39
CA THR A 140 11.61 1.93 -1.34
C THR A 140 11.12 1.40 -0.01
N ILE A 141 12.06 1.06 0.87
CA ILE A 141 11.74 0.61 2.22
C ILE A 141 12.02 1.77 3.18
N VAL A 142 10.96 2.29 3.78
CA VAL A 142 11.00 3.45 4.66
C VAL A 142 11.11 2.97 6.10
N PRO A 143 12.07 3.48 6.89
CA PRO A 143 12.06 3.20 8.33
C PRO A 143 10.74 3.66 8.95
N GLY A 144 10.07 2.75 9.66
CA GLY A 144 8.75 3.02 10.23
C GLY A 144 8.71 4.08 11.32
N GLU A 145 9.87 4.47 11.84
CA GLU A 145 10.01 5.48 12.88
C GLU A 145 10.32 6.89 12.36
N LEU A 146 10.39 7.07 11.03
CA LEU A 146 10.66 8.40 10.49
C LEU A 146 9.62 9.40 10.94
N THR A 147 10.09 10.55 11.46
CA THR A 147 9.23 11.67 11.82
C THR A 147 8.75 12.40 10.56
N GLU A 148 7.74 13.25 10.72
CA GLU A 148 7.28 14.07 9.60
C GLU A 148 8.39 14.97 9.06
N GLU A 149 9.21 15.54 9.94
CA GLU A 149 10.31 16.40 9.57
C GLU A 149 11.37 15.65 8.75
N GLU A 150 11.71 14.43 9.18
CA GLU A 150 12.65 13.58 8.44
C GLU A 150 12.10 13.19 7.08
N ILE A 151 10.82 12.86 6.99
CA ILE A 151 10.16 12.53 5.73
C ILE A 151 10.18 13.74 4.79
N GLU A 152 9.91 14.93 5.30
CA GLU A 152 9.93 16.16 4.51
C GLU A 152 11.31 16.41 3.90
N ASP A 153 12.36 16.10 4.65
CA ASP A 153 13.74 16.27 4.20
C ASP A 153 14.16 15.20 3.18
N LEU A 154 13.74 13.95 3.39
CA LEU A 154 14.23 12.80 2.61
C LEU A 154 13.42 12.48 1.35
N ALA A 155 12.17 12.88 1.32
CA ALA A 155 11.25 12.50 0.23
C ALA A 155 11.10 13.63 -0.87
#